data_82aa2445f1da4f637dd2c0a6ba5aab16
#
_entry.id   82aa2445f1da4f637dd2c0a6ba5aab16
#
_cell.length_a   1.000
_cell.length_b   1.000
_cell.length_c   1.000
_cell.angle_alpha   90.00
_cell.angle_beta   90.00
_cell.angle_gamma   90.00
#
_symmetry.space_group_name_H-M   'P 1'
#
loop_
_entity.id
_entity.type
_entity.pdbx_description
1 polymer ?
#
loop_
_entity_poly.entity_id
_entity_poly.type
_entity_poly.pdbx_seq_one_letter_code
_entity_poly.pdbx_strand_id
1 'polypeptide(L)'
;MLLVYEGGHKMRNSFLPMLNNEYNYATWGYEPYITSGINSDIENRWKQPGDEKHTDIPRLVFSDSPLYTSDSYDIYKYADVNVISASNLRLKNISLSYRLPNDFVKKAMIKGAKLNFNMENVCMIAADDQAKYLLGGYNNPNFVWGLTVDF
;
A
#
# COMPACT_ATOMS: atom_id res chain seq x y z
N MET A 1 -13.84 -19.75 -0.64
CA MET A 1 -13.30 -18.57 0.08
C MET A 1 -11.86 -18.87 0.47
N LEU A 2 -10.95 -17.94 0.24
CA LEU A 2 -9.53 -18.05 0.61
C LEU A 2 -9.14 -16.87 1.50
N LEU A 3 -8.86 -17.16 2.77
CA LEU A 3 -8.33 -16.24 3.76
C LEU A 3 -6.87 -16.62 4.02
N VAL A 4 -5.96 -15.64 3.96
CA VAL A 4 -4.52 -15.83 4.16
C VAL A 4 -4.05 -14.89 5.26
N TYR A 5 -3.41 -15.45 6.27
CA TYR A 5 -2.73 -14.71 7.32
C TYR A 5 -1.21 -14.83 7.12
N GLU A 6 -0.53 -13.70 7.13
CA GLU A 6 0.91 -13.59 7.09
C GLU A 6 1.37 -12.82 8.34
N GLY A 7 2.14 -13.46 9.21
CA GLY A 7 2.54 -12.89 10.49
C GLY A 7 4.03 -12.98 10.76
N GLY A 8 4.52 -12.11 11.65
CA GLY A 8 5.91 -12.09 12.10
C GLY A 8 6.90 -11.45 11.13
N HIS A 9 6.45 -10.99 9.96
CA HIS A 9 7.30 -10.30 9.00
C HIS A 9 7.47 -8.83 9.39
N LYS A 10 8.67 -8.34 9.17
CA LYS A 10 8.99 -6.90 9.25
C LYS A 10 9.45 -6.42 7.89
N MET A 11 9.16 -5.18 7.59
CA MET A 11 9.63 -4.52 6.38
C MET A 11 10.10 -3.11 6.71
N ARG A 12 10.92 -2.56 5.84
CA ARG A 12 11.33 -1.16 5.96
C ARG A 12 10.30 -0.27 5.27
N ASN A 13 9.87 0.78 5.95
CA ASN A 13 9.07 1.81 5.33
C ASN A 13 9.93 2.53 4.28
N SER A 14 9.55 2.43 3.01
CA SER A 14 10.20 3.14 1.90
C SER A 14 9.51 4.45 1.55
N PHE A 15 8.39 4.74 2.22
CA PHE A 15 7.59 5.95 1.98
C PHE A 15 7.91 7.00 3.06
N LEU A 16 9.16 7.45 3.06
CA LEU A 16 9.67 8.40 4.04
C LEU A 16 9.67 9.82 3.48
N PRO A 17 9.50 10.85 4.35
CA PRO A 17 9.68 12.23 3.94
C PRO A 17 11.13 12.48 3.51
N MET A 18 11.33 13.16 2.41
CA MET A 18 12.66 13.61 1.98
C MET A 18 13.14 14.74 2.89
N LEU A 19 14.24 14.51 3.59
CA LEU A 19 14.79 15.43 4.57
C LEU A 19 16.01 16.21 4.07
N ASN A 20 16.60 15.80 2.98
CA ASN A 20 17.61 16.52 2.25
C ASN A 20 16.97 17.21 1.06
N ASN A 21 17.47 18.37 0.79
CA ASN A 21 17.11 19.16 -0.37
C ASN A 21 17.73 18.51 -1.63
N GLU A 22 17.43 17.24 -1.90
CA GLU A 22 17.59 16.65 -3.21
C GLU A 22 16.54 17.27 -4.15
N TYR A 23 16.59 18.60 -4.24
CA TYR A 23 16.23 19.22 -5.49
C TYR A 23 17.24 18.63 -6.50
N ASN A 24 16.77 17.78 -7.35
CA ASN A 24 17.45 17.51 -8.58
C ASN A 24 17.63 18.88 -9.26
N TYR A 25 18.70 19.58 -8.92
CA TYR A 25 19.23 20.62 -9.76
C TYR A 25 19.63 19.89 -11.03
N ALA A 26 18.67 19.78 -11.94
CA ALA A 26 19.02 19.54 -13.31
C ALA A 26 20.13 20.54 -13.61
N THR A 27 21.31 20.05 -13.84
CA THR A 27 22.61 20.77 -14.00
C THR A 27 22.63 21.80 -15.12
N TRP A 28 21.50 22.37 -15.50
CA TRP A 28 21.30 23.23 -16.65
C TRP A 28 20.44 24.48 -16.34
N GLY A 29 20.49 25.00 -15.12
CA GLY A 29 20.03 26.37 -14.83
C GLY A 29 18.50 26.60 -14.91
N TYR A 30 17.69 25.54 -14.85
CA TYR A 30 16.24 25.64 -14.81
C TYR A 30 15.69 25.46 -13.39
N GLU A 31 14.55 26.10 -13.14
CA GLU A 31 13.79 26.08 -11.90
C GLU A 31 13.68 24.66 -11.31
N PRO A 32 13.74 24.49 -9.99
CA PRO A 32 13.61 23.18 -9.35
C PRO A 32 12.22 22.61 -9.62
N TYR A 33 12.13 21.62 -10.51
CA TYR A 33 10.90 20.86 -10.69
C TYR A 33 10.78 19.87 -9.55
N ILE A 34 9.78 20.08 -8.68
CA ILE A 34 9.31 19.05 -7.77
C ILE A 34 8.55 18.02 -8.64
N THR A 35 9.23 16.98 -9.06
CA THR A 35 8.68 15.96 -9.95
C THR A 35 7.88 14.88 -9.21
N SER A 36 7.96 14.87 -7.88
CA SER A 36 7.21 13.94 -7.01
C SER A 36 6.54 14.70 -5.88
N GLY A 37 5.36 14.23 -5.47
CA GLY A 37 4.67 14.80 -4.32
C GLY A 37 5.52 14.72 -3.05
N ILE A 38 5.45 15.76 -2.24
CA ILE A 38 6.10 15.79 -0.92
C ILE A 38 5.25 14.95 0.03
N ASN A 39 5.89 14.04 0.76
CA ASN A 39 5.20 13.30 1.82
C ASN A 39 4.77 14.29 2.93
N SER A 40 3.48 14.30 3.27
CA SER A 40 2.89 15.19 4.29
C SER A 40 3.52 15.01 5.67
N ASP A 41 4.11 13.86 5.97
CA ASP A 41 4.75 13.59 7.26
C ASP A 41 5.93 14.52 7.55
N ILE A 42 6.46 15.20 6.52
CA ILE A 42 7.49 16.24 6.71
C ILE A 42 7.00 17.39 7.60
N GLU A 43 5.71 17.62 7.69
CA GLU A 43 5.12 18.63 8.59
C GLU A 43 5.36 18.27 10.06
N ASN A 44 5.43 16.98 10.37
CA ASN A 44 5.62 16.44 11.69
C ASN A 44 7.11 16.30 12.08
N ARG A 45 8.04 16.80 11.25
CA ARG A 45 9.46 16.72 11.54
C ARG A 45 9.86 17.49 12.79
N TRP A 46 10.97 17.12 13.38
CA TRP A 46 11.61 17.88 14.45
C TRP A 46 11.92 19.32 14.00
N LYS A 47 11.48 20.33 14.76
CA LYS A 47 11.66 21.76 14.46
C LYS A 47 12.41 22.48 15.57
N GLN A 48 12.19 22.09 16.83
CA GLN A 48 12.74 22.73 18.02
C GLN A 48 13.00 21.72 19.13
N PRO A 49 13.91 22.03 20.07
CA PRO A 49 14.15 21.18 21.25
C PRO A 49 12.85 20.86 22.00
N GLY A 50 12.63 19.57 22.27
CA GLY A 50 11.42 19.03 22.90
C GLY A 50 10.54 18.23 21.95
N ASP A 51 10.64 18.47 20.64
CA ASP A 51 9.85 17.75 19.63
C ASP A 51 10.27 16.27 19.51
N GLU A 52 11.49 15.93 19.93
CA GLU A 52 11.98 14.55 19.97
C GLU A 52 11.13 13.59 20.80
N LYS A 53 10.21 14.12 21.61
CA LYS A 53 9.24 13.33 22.39
C LYS A 53 7.99 12.98 21.57
N HIS A 54 7.80 13.62 20.45
CA HIS A 54 6.55 13.57 19.67
C HIS A 54 6.76 13.15 18.23
N THR A 55 8.02 13.17 17.76
CA THR A 55 8.33 12.78 16.38
C THR A 55 9.66 12.03 16.28
N ASP A 56 9.67 11.01 15.43
CA ASP A 56 10.86 10.28 15.03
C ASP A 56 11.44 10.79 13.71
N ILE A 57 10.81 11.83 13.13
CA ILE A 57 11.24 12.41 11.86
C ILE A 57 12.28 13.50 12.15
N PRO A 58 13.51 13.36 11.66
CA PRO A 58 14.55 14.35 11.86
C PRO A 58 14.20 15.70 11.23
N ARG A 59 14.94 16.71 11.62
CA ARG A 59 14.79 18.05 11.03
C ARG A 59 15.26 18.07 9.58
N LEU A 60 14.67 18.95 8.81
CA LEU A 60 15.16 19.29 7.49
C LEU A 60 16.47 20.07 7.60
N VAL A 61 17.50 19.61 6.92
CA VAL A 61 18.81 20.28 6.87
C VAL A 61 19.09 20.67 5.43
N PHE A 62 19.27 21.96 5.19
CA PHE A 62 19.59 22.50 3.87
C PHE A 62 21.09 22.40 3.59
N SER A 63 21.46 22.36 2.32
CA SER A 63 22.85 22.18 1.87
C SER A 63 23.80 23.32 2.27
N ASP A 64 23.28 24.50 2.59
CA ASP A 64 24.03 25.66 3.10
C ASP A 64 24.24 25.63 4.62
N SER A 65 23.62 24.67 5.30
CA SER A 65 23.75 24.50 6.74
C SER A 65 25.10 23.83 7.08
N PRO A 66 25.83 24.30 8.12
CA PRO A 66 27.03 23.64 8.62
C PRO A 66 26.78 22.24 9.20
N LEU A 67 25.51 21.89 9.40
CA LEU A 67 25.06 20.58 9.90
C LEU A 67 24.64 19.64 8.77
N TYR A 68 24.76 20.10 7.54
CA TYR A 68 24.46 19.27 6.38
C TYR A 68 25.51 18.19 6.20
N THR A 69 25.05 16.94 6.07
CA THR A 69 25.86 15.82 5.60
C THR A 69 25.07 15.09 4.51
N SER A 70 25.74 14.69 3.44
CA SER A 70 25.12 13.93 2.35
C SER A 70 24.43 12.67 2.82
N ASP A 71 24.92 12.08 3.91
CA ASP A 71 24.48 10.78 4.39
C ASP A 71 23.34 10.85 5.43
N SER A 72 22.93 12.08 5.84
CA SER A 72 21.91 12.26 6.89
C SER A 72 20.60 11.57 6.56
N TYR A 73 20.18 11.62 5.31
CA TYR A 73 18.95 10.98 4.85
C TYR A 73 19.09 9.47 4.84
N ASP A 74 20.22 8.95 4.40
CA ASP A 74 20.48 7.52 4.36
C ASP A 74 20.54 6.93 5.76
N ILE A 75 21.13 7.63 6.72
CA ILE A 75 21.13 7.22 8.12
C ILE A 75 19.68 7.10 8.64
N TYR A 76 18.84 8.11 8.39
CA TYR A 76 17.44 8.06 8.78
C TYR A 76 16.68 6.94 8.05
N LYS A 77 16.86 6.79 6.75
CA LYS A 77 16.22 5.76 5.94
C LYS A 77 16.50 4.35 6.46
N TYR A 78 17.72 4.12 6.96
CA TYR A 78 18.12 2.81 7.47
C TYR A 78 17.95 2.65 8.98
N ALA A 79 17.46 3.66 9.68
CA ALA A 79 17.19 3.59 11.11
C ALA A 79 16.11 2.53 11.43
N ASP A 80 16.14 1.99 12.63
CA ASP A 80 15.21 0.99 13.13
C ASP A 80 13.79 1.52 13.33
N VAL A 81 13.65 2.81 13.59
CA VAL A 81 12.35 3.51 13.66
C VAL A 81 11.52 3.35 12.38
N ASN A 82 12.18 3.13 11.24
CA ASN A 82 11.54 2.90 9.95
C ASN A 82 11.26 1.43 9.66
N VAL A 83 11.39 0.55 10.65
CA VAL A 83 11.06 -0.87 10.52
C VAL A 83 9.67 -1.13 11.06
N ILE A 84 8.73 -1.35 10.16
CA ILE A 84 7.31 -1.55 10.45
C ILE A 84 6.90 -3.01 10.37
N SER A 85 5.76 -3.36 10.98
CA SER A 85 5.20 -4.70 10.90
C SER A 85 4.52 -4.94 9.57
N ALA A 86 4.93 -5.96 8.84
CA ALA A 86 4.30 -6.40 7.60
C ALA A 86 3.22 -7.47 7.82
N SER A 87 2.84 -7.74 9.08
CA SER A 87 1.80 -8.71 9.40
C SER A 87 0.46 -8.27 8.83
N ASN A 88 -0.22 -9.19 8.13
CA ASN A 88 -1.46 -8.88 7.45
C ASN A 88 -2.41 -10.07 7.36
N LEU A 89 -3.67 -9.77 7.17
CA LEU A 89 -4.74 -10.71 6.90
C LEU A 89 -5.40 -10.31 5.58
N ARG A 90 -5.39 -11.23 4.60
CA ARG A 90 -5.97 -11.00 3.26
C ARG A 90 -7.14 -11.94 3.00
N LEU A 91 -8.25 -11.38 2.63
CA LEU A 91 -9.33 -12.11 2.00
C LEU A 91 -9.13 -12.04 0.49
N LYS A 92 -8.50 -13.09 -0.06
CA LYS A 92 -8.07 -13.11 -1.46
C LYS A 92 -9.19 -13.43 -2.43
N ASN A 93 -10.06 -14.37 -2.03
CA ASN A 93 -11.06 -14.86 -2.97
C ASN A 93 -12.34 -15.31 -2.24
N ILE A 94 -13.48 -14.94 -2.81
CA ILE A 94 -14.80 -15.48 -2.49
C ILE A 94 -15.40 -16.03 -3.78
N SER A 95 -15.70 -17.33 -3.81
CA SER A 95 -16.35 -17.96 -4.95
C SER A 95 -17.70 -18.54 -4.50
N LEU A 96 -18.73 -18.23 -5.24
CA LEU A 96 -20.07 -18.77 -5.09
C LEU A 96 -20.51 -19.39 -6.40
N SER A 97 -21.14 -20.55 -6.31
CA SER A 97 -21.74 -21.21 -7.46
C SER A 97 -23.16 -21.63 -7.11
N TYR A 98 -24.08 -21.30 -7.99
CA TYR A 98 -25.48 -21.64 -7.82
C TYR A 98 -25.99 -22.38 -9.07
N ARG A 99 -26.48 -23.59 -8.90
CA ARG A 99 -27.14 -24.35 -9.98
C ARG A 99 -28.63 -24.00 -9.94
N LEU A 100 -29.16 -23.60 -11.09
CA LEU A 100 -30.58 -23.29 -11.20
C LEU A 100 -31.41 -24.54 -11.01
N PRO A 101 -32.57 -24.44 -10.34
CA PRO A 101 -33.51 -25.55 -10.18
C PRO A 101 -34.04 -26.07 -11.52
N ASN A 102 -34.25 -27.39 -11.59
CA ASN A 102 -34.66 -28.08 -12.82
C ASN A 102 -35.96 -27.51 -13.43
N ASP A 103 -36.88 -26.97 -12.62
CA ASP A 103 -38.14 -26.42 -13.09
C ASP A 103 -37.98 -25.16 -13.95
N PHE A 104 -36.94 -24.36 -13.62
CA PHE A 104 -36.59 -23.20 -14.44
C PHE A 104 -35.87 -23.60 -15.75
N VAL A 105 -35.00 -24.58 -15.65
CA VAL A 105 -34.16 -25.07 -16.75
C VAL A 105 -35.01 -25.73 -17.84
N LYS A 106 -35.99 -26.56 -17.40
CA LYS A 106 -36.93 -27.24 -18.32
C LYS A 106 -37.77 -26.27 -19.13
N LYS A 107 -38.23 -25.17 -18.50
CA LYS A 107 -38.98 -24.10 -19.22
C LYS A 107 -38.22 -23.44 -20.30
N ALA A 108 -36.88 -23.38 -20.17
CA ALA A 108 -35.97 -22.79 -21.14
C ALA A 108 -35.44 -23.79 -22.17
N MET A 109 -35.90 -25.04 -22.17
CA MET A 109 -35.45 -26.14 -23.06
C MET A 109 -33.97 -26.43 -22.98
N ILE A 110 -33.34 -26.26 -21.81
CA ILE A 110 -31.93 -26.52 -21.54
C ILE A 110 -31.78 -27.63 -20.50
N LYS A 111 -30.66 -28.33 -20.48
CA LYS A 111 -30.41 -29.45 -19.55
C LYS A 111 -29.93 -28.99 -18.19
N GLY A 112 -29.23 -27.88 -18.15
CA GLY A 112 -28.70 -27.33 -16.92
C GLY A 112 -28.25 -25.88 -17.05
N ALA A 113 -28.26 -25.14 -15.94
CA ALA A 113 -27.63 -23.83 -15.89
C ALA A 113 -26.99 -23.61 -14.52
N LYS A 114 -25.80 -23.01 -14.52
CA LYS A 114 -25.01 -22.72 -13.32
C LYS A 114 -24.51 -21.29 -13.37
N LEU A 115 -24.83 -20.52 -12.36
CA LEU A 115 -24.30 -19.20 -12.11
C LEU A 115 -23.06 -19.32 -11.24
N ASN A 116 -21.98 -18.67 -11.67
CA ASN A 116 -20.75 -18.56 -10.89
C ASN A 116 -20.51 -17.08 -10.59
N PHE A 117 -20.15 -16.82 -9.36
CA PHE A 117 -19.68 -15.51 -8.92
C PHE A 117 -18.30 -15.70 -8.27
N ASN A 118 -17.35 -14.91 -8.70
CA ASN A 118 -16.02 -14.88 -8.11
C ASN A 118 -15.63 -13.44 -7.81
N MET A 119 -15.15 -13.21 -6.59
CA MET A 119 -14.65 -11.93 -6.15
C MET A 119 -13.21 -12.12 -5.71
N GLU A 120 -12.29 -11.36 -6.31
CA GLU A 120 -10.85 -11.42 -6.04
C GLU A 120 -10.38 -10.12 -5.39
N ASN A 121 -9.29 -10.20 -4.61
CA ASN A 121 -8.72 -9.07 -3.89
C ASN A 121 -9.74 -8.34 -3.00
N VAL A 122 -10.50 -9.10 -2.21
CA VAL A 122 -11.67 -8.60 -1.49
C VAL A 122 -11.30 -7.53 -0.48
N CYS A 123 -10.34 -7.83 0.40
CA CYS A 123 -9.81 -6.85 1.36
C CYS A 123 -8.50 -7.32 2.00
N MET A 124 -7.80 -6.37 2.58
CA MET A 124 -6.62 -6.59 3.39
C MET A 124 -6.67 -5.74 4.65
N ILE A 125 -6.38 -6.38 5.77
CA ILE A 125 -6.14 -5.74 7.06
C ILE A 125 -4.65 -5.94 7.37
N ALA A 126 -3.92 -4.88 7.59
CA ALA A 126 -2.51 -4.92 7.98
C ALA A 126 -2.34 -4.36 9.40
N ALA A 127 -1.25 -4.76 10.05
CA ALA A 127 -0.90 -4.25 11.37
C ALA A 127 -0.44 -2.79 11.35
N ASP A 128 -0.04 -2.31 10.16
CA ASP A 128 0.44 -0.96 9.93
C ASP A 128 -0.13 -0.44 8.60
N ASP A 129 -0.58 0.82 8.57
CA ASP A 129 -1.18 1.41 7.37
C ASP A 129 -0.16 1.63 6.24
N GLN A 130 1.10 1.95 6.59
CA GLN A 130 2.17 2.07 5.61
C GLN A 130 2.48 0.69 4.99
N ALA A 131 2.51 -0.36 5.82
CA ALA A 131 2.67 -1.72 5.33
C ALA A 131 1.51 -2.13 4.42
N LYS A 132 0.27 -1.75 4.75
CA LYS A 132 -0.90 -1.98 3.90
C LYS A 132 -0.71 -1.36 2.51
N TYR A 133 -0.24 -0.12 2.46
CA TYR A 133 0.04 0.58 1.19
C TYR A 133 1.12 -0.15 0.38
N LEU A 134 2.27 -0.42 1.00
CA LEU A 134 3.41 -1.06 0.34
C LEU A 134 3.13 -2.49 -0.13
N LEU A 135 2.23 -3.19 0.56
CA LEU A 135 1.80 -4.55 0.20
C LEU A 135 0.63 -4.59 -0.80
N GLY A 136 0.20 -3.46 -1.32
CA GLY A 136 -0.90 -3.36 -2.28
C GLY A 136 -2.28 -3.63 -1.67
N GLY A 137 -2.48 -3.33 -0.39
CA GLY A 137 -3.74 -3.56 0.33
C GLY A 137 -4.89 -2.62 -0.06
N TYR A 138 -4.62 -1.64 -0.92
CA TYR A 138 -5.63 -0.72 -1.47
C TYR A 138 -6.09 -1.07 -2.89
N ASN A 139 -5.73 -2.25 -3.38
CA ASN A 139 -6.23 -2.72 -4.66
C ASN A 139 -7.75 -2.91 -4.62
N ASN A 140 -8.40 -2.46 -5.68
CA ASN A 140 -9.84 -2.64 -5.81
C ASN A 140 -10.21 -4.11 -6.02
N PRO A 141 -11.32 -4.59 -5.44
CA PRO A 141 -11.80 -5.93 -5.69
C PRO A 141 -12.27 -6.10 -7.13
N ASN A 142 -11.98 -7.25 -7.72
CA ASN A 142 -12.46 -7.65 -9.03
C ASN A 142 -13.69 -8.55 -8.89
N PHE A 143 -14.72 -8.28 -9.67
CA PHE A 143 -15.96 -9.07 -9.70
C PHE A 143 -16.06 -9.79 -11.04
N VAL A 144 -16.16 -11.11 -11.00
CA VAL A 144 -16.31 -11.95 -12.18
C VAL A 144 -17.60 -12.76 -12.08
N TRP A 145 -18.47 -12.60 -13.08
CA TRP A 145 -19.70 -13.35 -13.23
C TRP A 145 -19.57 -14.34 -14.38
N GLY A 146 -20.02 -15.54 -14.17
CA GLY A 146 -20.04 -16.56 -15.20
C GLY A 146 -21.37 -17.26 -15.23
N LEU A 147 -21.86 -17.57 -16.45
CA LEU A 147 -23.03 -18.43 -16.67
C LEU A 147 -22.58 -19.61 -17.53
N THR A 148 -22.79 -20.81 -17.01
CA THR A 148 -22.60 -22.06 -17.76
C THR A 148 -23.97 -22.62 -18.09
N VAL A 149 -24.22 -22.94 -19.35
CA VAL A 149 -25.48 -23.50 -19.83
C VAL A 149 -25.19 -24.82 -20.53
N ASP A 150 -25.91 -25.86 -20.13
CA ASP A 150 -25.85 -27.19 -20.73
C ASP A 150 -27.10 -27.39 -21.63
N PHE A 151 -26.87 -27.71 -22.91
CA PHE A 151 -27.90 -27.92 -23.93
C PHE A 151 -28.20 -29.39 -24.18
#